data_bbd22927a6cd71b0b9b672b3b319dda7
#
_entry.id   bbd22927a6cd71b0b9b672b3b319dda7
#
_cell.length_a   1.000
_cell.length_b   1.000
_cell.length_c   1.000
_cell.angle_alpha   90.00
_cell.angle_beta   90.00
_cell.angle_gamma   90.00
#
_symmetry.space_group_name_H-M   'P 1'
#
loop_
_entity.id
_entity.type
_entity.pdbx_description
1 polymer ?
#
loop_
_entity_poly.entity_id
_entity_poly.type
_entity_poly.pdbx_seq_one_letter_code
_entity_poly.pdbx_strand_id
1 'polypeptide(L)'
;MIAVGIDVASKKHDYFMIQSETGLTFRRSSVTIENNESGYKKLHEDIQAFSGATGDSDIRIGLESTGIYHTNIIAFLITHDYEVMMINPILTNMARKSGKVHSQKNDNLDSQVICKYLIDNSDELTPYTPILYHR
;
A
#
# COMPACT_ATOMS: atom_id res chain seq x y z
N MET A 1 -2.21 -12.46 -6.22
CA MET A 1 -1.41 -11.32 -5.74
C MET A 1 -2.11 -10.66 -4.57
N ILE A 2 -1.38 -10.38 -3.52
CA ILE A 2 -1.88 -9.55 -2.42
C ILE A 2 -1.44 -8.13 -2.68
N ALA A 3 -2.41 -7.24 -2.78
CA ALA A 3 -2.16 -5.81 -2.95
C ALA A 3 -2.31 -5.12 -1.60
N VAL A 4 -1.33 -4.30 -1.23
CA VAL A 4 -1.34 -3.54 0.00
C VAL A 4 -1.28 -2.07 -0.37
N GLY A 5 -2.33 -1.34 -0.08
CA GLY A 5 -2.35 0.11 -0.33
C GLY A 5 -2.09 0.85 0.97
N ILE A 6 -1.16 1.78 0.95
CA ILE A 6 -0.77 2.54 2.13
C ILE A 6 -1.01 4.02 1.88
N ASP A 7 -1.79 4.63 2.75
CA ASP A 7 -2.00 6.07 2.79
C ASP A 7 -1.04 6.65 3.82
N VAL A 8 -0.07 7.42 3.36
CA VAL A 8 1.04 7.91 4.18
C VAL A 8 0.72 9.29 4.75
N ALA A 9 0.98 9.47 6.03
CA ALA A 9 0.86 10.77 6.69
C ALA A 9 2.01 10.95 7.68
N SER A 10 2.12 12.13 8.27
CA SER A 10 3.28 12.44 9.09
C SER A 10 3.38 11.60 10.36
N LYS A 11 2.27 11.33 11.01
CA LYS A 11 2.28 10.64 12.29
C LYS A 11 1.73 9.22 12.23
N LYS A 12 0.83 8.97 11.31
CA LYS A 12 0.16 7.67 11.20
C LYS A 12 0.00 7.31 9.73
N HIS A 13 -0.03 6.02 9.46
CA HIS A 13 -0.30 5.51 8.12
C HIS A 13 -1.51 4.58 8.20
N ASP A 14 -2.32 4.58 7.15
CA ASP A 14 -3.42 3.64 7.01
C ASP A 14 -3.08 2.66 5.92
N TYR A 15 -3.45 1.38 6.07
CA TYR A 15 -3.26 0.42 4.99
C TYR A 15 -4.47 -0.50 4.83
N PHE A 16 -4.63 -1.00 3.63
CA PHE A 16 -5.70 -1.91 3.27
C PHE A 16 -5.12 -3.00 2.38
N MET A 17 -5.58 -4.22 2.54
CA MET A 17 -5.04 -5.35 1.77
C MET A 17 -6.15 -6.14 1.12
N ILE A 18 -5.94 -6.51 -0.15
CA ILE A 18 -6.87 -7.32 -0.93
C ILE A 18 -6.08 -8.41 -1.65
N GLN A 19 -6.58 -9.64 -1.62
CA GLN A 19 -6.07 -10.66 -2.52
C GLN A 19 -6.84 -10.54 -3.84
N SER A 20 -6.13 -10.27 -4.93
CA SER A 20 -6.76 -9.88 -6.19
C SER A 20 -7.60 -10.99 -6.82
N GLU A 21 -7.17 -12.24 -6.71
CA GLU A 21 -7.88 -13.35 -7.35
C GLU A 21 -9.24 -13.64 -6.74
N THR A 22 -9.38 -13.48 -5.43
CA THR A 22 -10.61 -13.80 -4.73
C THR A 22 -11.40 -12.58 -4.29
N GLY A 23 -10.78 -11.41 -4.27
CA GLY A 23 -11.39 -10.22 -3.70
C GLY A 23 -11.40 -10.21 -2.17
N LEU A 24 -10.80 -11.21 -1.52
CA LEU A 24 -10.78 -11.28 -0.07
C LEU A 24 -9.97 -10.13 0.51
N THR A 25 -10.50 -9.46 1.54
CA THR A 25 -9.81 -8.38 2.21
C THR A 25 -9.31 -8.85 3.57
N PHE A 26 -8.20 -8.27 4.02
CA PHE A 26 -7.64 -8.59 5.34
C PHE A 26 -8.56 -8.12 6.45
N ARG A 27 -9.06 -6.90 6.32
CA ARG A 27 -10.04 -6.32 7.25
C ARG A 27 -11.09 -5.59 6.44
N ARG A 28 -12.22 -5.28 7.07
CA ARG A 28 -13.28 -4.54 6.37
C ARG A 28 -12.90 -3.09 6.11
N SER A 29 -12.09 -2.52 6.98
CA SER A 29 -11.64 -1.15 6.85
C SER A 29 -10.14 -1.10 6.97
N SER A 30 -9.57 0.08 6.74
CA SER A 30 -8.13 0.26 6.86
C SER A 30 -7.66 0.05 8.28
N VAL A 31 -6.43 -0.39 8.41
CA VAL A 31 -5.74 -0.50 9.69
C VAL A 31 -4.82 0.69 9.81
N THR A 32 -4.80 1.34 10.96
CA THR A 32 -3.96 2.49 11.22
C THR A 32 -2.78 2.09 12.08
N ILE A 33 -1.59 2.49 11.67
CA ILE A 33 -0.36 2.28 12.45
C ILE A 33 0.33 3.61 12.67
N GLU A 34 1.21 3.66 13.64
CA GLU A 34 2.04 4.85 13.85
C GLU A 34 3.21 4.85 12.89
N ASN A 35 3.69 6.04 12.55
CA ASN A 35 4.82 6.20 11.64
C ASN A 35 6.12 6.00 12.42
N ASN A 36 6.37 4.77 12.86
CA ASN A 36 7.56 4.41 13.60
C ASN A 36 7.81 2.91 13.46
N GLU A 37 8.91 2.45 14.02
CA GLU A 37 9.32 1.06 13.91
C GLU A 37 8.26 0.07 14.39
N SER A 38 7.60 0.39 15.50
CA SER A 38 6.54 -0.48 16.05
C SER A 38 5.39 -0.62 15.07
N GLY A 39 4.99 0.49 14.42
CA GLY A 39 3.92 0.46 13.43
C GLY A 39 4.32 -0.35 12.20
N TYR A 40 5.54 -0.19 11.71
CA TYR A 40 6.01 -0.92 10.55
C TYR A 40 6.06 -2.43 10.82
N LYS A 41 6.47 -2.81 12.03
CA LYS A 41 6.48 -4.24 12.40
C LYS A 41 5.08 -4.82 12.40
N LYS A 42 4.08 -4.05 12.85
CA LYS A 42 2.71 -4.51 12.81
C LYS A 42 2.24 -4.72 11.38
N LEU A 43 2.56 -3.78 10.48
CA LEU A 43 2.24 -3.94 9.07
C LEU A 43 2.87 -5.22 8.50
N HIS A 44 4.13 -5.44 8.80
CA HIS A 44 4.83 -6.64 8.33
C HIS A 44 4.15 -7.91 8.86
N GLU A 45 3.80 -7.94 10.14
CA GLU A 45 3.12 -9.07 10.74
C GLU A 45 1.76 -9.32 10.08
N ASP A 46 1.01 -8.25 9.82
CA ASP A 46 -0.29 -8.37 9.17
C ASP A 46 -0.18 -8.89 7.73
N ILE A 47 0.83 -8.42 7.00
CA ILE A 47 1.07 -8.92 5.64
C ILE A 47 1.39 -10.42 5.69
N GLN A 48 2.25 -10.83 6.61
CA GLN A 48 2.63 -12.22 6.73
C GLN A 48 1.44 -13.09 7.15
N ALA A 49 0.59 -12.58 8.04
CA ALA A 49 -0.60 -13.29 8.46
C ALA A 49 -1.57 -13.48 7.29
N PHE A 50 -1.77 -12.44 6.48
CA PHE A 50 -2.67 -12.52 5.33
C PHE A 50 -2.10 -13.44 4.25
N SER A 51 -0.81 -13.36 4.01
CA SER A 51 -0.11 -14.24 3.09
C SER A 51 -0.28 -15.71 3.53
N GLY A 52 -0.09 -15.99 4.80
CA GLY A 52 -0.27 -17.34 5.33
C GLY A 52 -1.70 -17.84 5.22
N ALA A 53 -2.68 -16.96 5.50
CA ALA A 53 -4.09 -17.34 5.46
C ALA A 53 -4.57 -17.62 4.03
N THR A 54 -4.04 -16.89 3.04
CA THR A 54 -4.47 -17.05 1.66
C THR A 54 -3.59 -18.02 0.86
N GLY A 55 -2.41 -18.34 1.38
CA GLY A 55 -1.44 -19.15 0.64
C GLY A 55 -0.78 -18.38 -0.52
N ASP A 56 -0.91 -17.07 -0.54
CA ASP A 56 -0.42 -16.23 -1.64
C ASP A 56 0.81 -15.45 -1.18
N SER A 57 1.95 -15.70 -1.80
CA SER A 57 3.19 -15.02 -1.44
C SER A 57 3.59 -13.91 -2.41
N ASP A 58 2.78 -13.66 -3.43
CA ASP A 58 3.03 -12.54 -4.35
C ASP A 58 2.44 -11.28 -3.74
N ILE A 59 3.29 -10.50 -3.08
CA ILE A 59 2.87 -9.32 -2.31
C ILE A 59 3.40 -8.08 -2.99
N ARG A 60 2.51 -7.13 -3.27
CA ARG A 60 2.89 -5.86 -3.87
C ARG A 60 2.30 -4.73 -3.04
N ILE A 61 3.13 -3.74 -2.74
CA ILE A 61 2.74 -2.64 -1.87
C ILE A 61 2.76 -1.36 -2.68
N GLY A 62 1.68 -0.61 -2.62
CA GLY A 62 1.60 0.68 -3.31
C GLY A 62 1.37 1.81 -2.33
N LEU A 63 1.99 2.95 -2.59
CA LEU A 63 1.73 4.17 -1.83
C LEU A 63 1.92 5.37 -2.74
N GLU A 64 1.25 6.46 -2.39
CA GLU A 64 1.36 7.68 -3.18
C GLU A 64 2.63 8.43 -2.82
N SER A 65 3.29 8.99 -3.85
CA SER A 65 4.52 9.74 -3.63
C SER A 65 4.16 11.17 -3.24
N THR A 66 3.83 11.38 -1.99
CA THR A 66 3.48 12.70 -1.48
C THR A 66 4.45 13.08 -0.35
N GLY A 67 5.16 14.16 -0.50
CA GLY A 67 6.02 14.69 0.55
C GLY A 67 7.13 13.75 0.96
N ILE A 68 7.55 13.86 2.22
CA ILE A 68 8.70 13.13 2.74
C ILE A 68 8.35 12.05 3.74
N TYR A 69 7.07 11.93 4.10
CA TYR A 69 6.67 11.07 5.22
C TYR A 69 6.73 9.58 4.90
N HIS A 70 6.92 9.23 3.63
CA HIS A 70 7.01 7.84 3.21
C HIS A 70 8.42 7.25 3.34
N THR A 71 9.43 8.09 3.58
CA THR A 71 10.83 7.66 3.50
C THR A 71 11.16 6.50 4.43
N ASN A 72 10.75 6.61 5.69
CA ASN A 72 11.09 5.60 6.69
C ASN A 72 10.35 4.28 6.46
N ILE A 73 9.06 4.36 6.10
CA ILE A 73 8.30 3.14 5.89
C ILE A 73 8.79 2.42 4.63
N ILE A 74 9.16 3.17 3.58
CA ILE A 74 9.72 2.54 2.38
C ILE A 74 11.02 1.83 2.70
N ALA A 75 11.90 2.48 3.48
CA ALA A 75 13.17 1.85 3.85
C ALA A 75 12.95 0.54 4.60
N PHE A 76 11.99 0.52 5.52
CA PHE A 76 11.64 -0.69 6.25
C PHE A 76 11.14 -1.79 5.29
N LEU A 77 10.23 -1.43 4.38
CA LEU A 77 9.63 -2.41 3.48
C LEU A 77 10.66 -2.99 2.52
N ILE A 78 11.53 -2.16 1.98
CA ILE A 78 12.56 -2.63 1.05
C ILE A 78 13.56 -3.52 1.78
N THR A 79 13.91 -3.18 3.02
CA THR A 79 14.80 -4.01 3.83
C THR A 79 14.21 -5.40 4.06
N HIS A 80 12.87 -5.50 4.08
CA HIS A 80 12.20 -6.78 4.26
C HIS A 80 11.84 -7.44 2.92
N ASP A 81 12.45 -6.98 1.83
CA ASP A 81 12.32 -7.57 0.49
C ASP A 81 10.93 -7.48 -0.12
N TYR A 82 10.15 -6.48 0.28
CA TYR A 82 8.85 -6.24 -0.35
C TYR A 82 9.02 -5.41 -1.62
N GLU A 83 8.17 -5.67 -2.62
CA GLU A 83 8.08 -4.83 -3.80
C GLU A 83 7.19 -3.64 -3.48
N VAL A 84 7.72 -2.45 -3.62
CA VAL A 84 7.02 -1.20 -3.33
C VAL A 84 6.86 -0.41 -4.62
N MET A 85 5.61 -0.04 -4.93
CA MET A 85 5.28 0.77 -6.09
C MET A 85 4.93 2.19 -5.64
N MET A 86 5.63 3.16 -6.22
CA MET A 86 5.31 4.57 -5.95
C MET A 86 4.30 5.02 -6.99
N ILE A 87 3.13 5.45 -6.53
CA ILE A 87 2.02 5.80 -7.41
C ILE A 87 1.87 7.32 -7.42
N ASN A 88 1.72 7.87 -8.61
CA ASN A 88 1.49 9.31 -8.76
C ASN A 88 0.08 9.63 -8.26
N PRO A 89 -0.07 10.59 -7.31
CA PRO A 89 -1.38 10.95 -6.77
C PRO A 89 -2.38 11.41 -7.83
N ILE A 90 -1.91 11.97 -8.93
CA ILE A 90 -2.81 12.40 -10.01
C ILE A 90 -3.57 11.19 -10.57
N LEU A 91 -2.92 10.05 -10.68
CA LEU A 91 -3.54 8.85 -11.25
C LEU A 91 -4.61 8.27 -10.31
N THR A 92 -4.36 8.26 -9.01
CA THR A 92 -5.37 7.78 -8.06
C THR A 92 -6.54 8.76 -7.98
N ASN A 93 -6.30 10.06 -8.11
CA ASN A 93 -7.37 11.05 -8.16
C ASN A 93 -8.25 10.85 -9.41
N MET A 94 -7.65 10.54 -10.53
CA MET A 94 -8.43 10.24 -11.74
C MET A 94 -9.30 9.00 -11.55
N ALA A 95 -8.78 7.98 -10.87
CA ALA A 95 -9.56 6.78 -10.59
C ALA A 95 -10.76 7.09 -9.69
N ARG A 96 -10.59 7.96 -8.68
CA ARG A 96 -11.70 8.38 -7.83
C ARG A 96 -12.76 9.10 -8.66
N LYS A 97 -12.34 10.03 -9.51
CA LYS A 97 -13.27 10.84 -10.30
C LYS A 97 -14.01 10.05 -11.36
N SER A 98 -13.43 8.96 -11.82
CA SER A 98 -14.06 8.15 -12.85
C SER A 98 -15.16 7.25 -12.29
N GLY A 99 -15.37 7.27 -10.98
CA GLY A 99 -16.41 6.45 -10.35
C GLY A 99 -16.04 4.99 -10.18
N LYS A 100 -14.81 4.61 -10.48
CA LYS A 100 -14.36 3.23 -10.29
C LYS A 100 -14.26 2.87 -8.82
N VAL A 101 -14.16 3.87 -7.96
CA VAL A 101 -14.12 3.67 -6.52
C VAL A 101 -15.09 4.70 -5.92
N HIS A 102 -15.89 4.28 -4.96
CA HIS A 102 -16.80 5.21 -4.31
C HIS A 102 -16.00 6.26 -3.57
N SER A 103 -16.30 7.52 -3.86
CA SER A 103 -15.63 8.61 -3.19
C SER A 103 -16.48 9.07 -2.02
N GLN A 104 -16.33 8.42 -0.90
CA GLN A 104 -16.88 8.94 0.33
C GLN A 104 -15.78 9.66 1.06
N LYS A 105 -16.14 10.72 1.74
CA LYS A 105 -15.14 11.48 2.46
C LYS A 105 -14.89 10.83 3.80
N ASN A 106 -14.03 9.87 3.84
CA ASN A 106 -13.51 9.40 5.10
C ASN A 106 -12.10 8.91 4.86
N ASP A 107 -11.29 8.94 5.90
CA ASP A 107 -9.86 8.71 5.79
C ASP A 107 -9.51 7.28 5.40
N ASN A 108 -10.46 6.34 5.55
CA ASN A 108 -10.20 4.95 5.23
C ASN A 108 -10.19 4.67 3.74
N LEU A 109 -10.74 5.58 2.94
CA LEU A 109 -10.87 5.31 1.51
C LEU A 109 -9.58 5.48 0.73
N ASP A 110 -8.65 6.30 1.22
CA ASP A 110 -7.43 6.56 0.47
C ASP A 110 -6.59 5.30 0.32
N SER A 111 -6.42 4.53 1.39
CA SER A 111 -5.66 3.28 1.29
C SER A 111 -6.40 2.25 0.43
N GLN A 112 -7.72 2.25 0.44
CA GLN A 112 -8.51 1.37 -0.40
C GLN A 112 -8.38 1.74 -1.87
N VAL A 113 -8.40 3.04 -2.18
CA VAL A 113 -8.22 3.51 -3.56
C VAL A 113 -6.85 3.12 -4.07
N ILE A 114 -5.81 3.31 -3.26
CA ILE A 114 -4.46 2.95 -3.64
C ILE A 114 -4.37 1.45 -3.89
N CYS A 115 -4.96 0.65 -3.01
CA CYS A 115 -4.95 -0.80 -3.14
C CYS A 115 -5.62 -1.25 -4.43
N LYS A 116 -6.79 -0.69 -4.75
CA LYS A 116 -7.51 -1.06 -5.97
C LYS A 116 -6.81 -0.57 -7.23
N TYR A 117 -6.21 0.62 -7.16
CA TYR A 117 -5.42 1.12 -8.29
C TYR A 117 -4.24 0.18 -8.57
N LEU A 118 -3.59 -0.31 -7.52
CA LEU A 118 -2.48 -1.24 -7.64
C LEU A 118 -2.91 -2.54 -8.34
N ILE A 119 -4.08 -3.06 -7.99
CA ILE A 119 -4.60 -4.27 -8.61
C ILE A 119 -4.91 -4.02 -10.09
N ASP A 120 -5.60 -2.92 -10.38
CA ASP A 120 -6.06 -2.64 -11.74
C ASP A 120 -4.91 -2.33 -12.70
N ASN A 121 -3.78 -1.88 -12.18
CA ASN A 121 -2.66 -1.44 -13.00
C ASN A 121 -1.37 -2.20 -12.70
N SER A 122 -1.48 -3.39 -12.16
CA SER A 122 -0.31 -4.15 -11.70
C SER A 122 0.69 -4.43 -12.82
N ASP A 123 0.21 -4.57 -14.05
CA ASP A 123 1.09 -4.87 -15.17
C ASP A 123 1.86 -3.64 -15.67
N GLU A 124 1.41 -2.45 -15.29
CA GLU A 124 2.01 -1.21 -15.74
C GLU A 124 2.92 -0.56 -14.72
N LEU A 125 2.88 -1.01 -13.48
CA LEU A 125 3.66 -0.40 -12.43
C LEU A 125 4.98 -1.13 -12.27
N THR A 126 6.05 -0.36 -12.03
CA THR A 126 7.36 -0.94 -11.79
C THR A 126 7.76 -0.74 -10.33
N PRO A 127 8.44 -1.71 -9.73
CA PRO A 127 8.89 -1.54 -8.34
C PRO A 127 9.84 -0.37 -8.19
N TYR A 128 9.67 0.35 -7.09
CA TYR A 128 10.57 1.43 -6.75
C TYR A 128 11.94 0.89 -6.41
N THR A 129 12.97 1.48 -7.00
CA THR A 129 14.34 1.09 -6.73
C THR A 129 15.05 2.28 -6.09
N PRO A 130 15.49 2.16 -4.85
CA PRO A 130 16.19 3.27 -4.23
C PRO A 130 17.51 3.51 -4.92
N ILE A 131 17.90 4.77 -4.95
CA ILE A 131 19.15 5.13 -5.56
C ILE A 131 20.24 4.88 -4.54
N LEU A 132 21.05 3.88 -4.80
CA LEU A 132 22.03 3.50 -3.84
C LEU A 132 23.40 3.94 -4.17
N TYR A 133 23.57 4.47 -5.32
CA TYR A 133 24.82 4.64 -5.75
C TYR A 133 25.43 5.86 -5.43
N HIS A 134 24.77 6.61 -4.90
CA HIS A 134 25.40 7.77 -4.65
C HIS A 134 26.31 7.47 -3.58
N ARG A 135 27.06 6.72 -3.73
CA ARG A 135 27.97 6.60 -2.77
C ARG A 135 29.16 6.55 -3.35
#